data_5b6877acd9f1b794c9f8a2bb103b153d
#
_entry.id   5b6877acd9f1b794c9f8a2bb103b153d
#
_cell.length_a   1.000
_cell.length_b   1.000
_cell.length_c   1.000
_cell.angle_alpha   90.00
_cell.angle_beta   90.00
_cell.angle_gamma   90.00
#
_symmetry.space_group_name_H-M   'P 1'
#
loop_
_entity.id
_entity.type
_entity.pdbx_description
1 polymer ?
#
loop_
_entity_poly.entity_id
_entity_poly.type
_entity_poly.pdbx_seq_one_letter_code
_entity_poly.pdbx_strand_id
1 'polypeptide(L)'
;MTWPEVQAALQAGVRTVVVVAASTEQHGPHLPLSTDALIAEAVGERVARRLGALVAPVIRPGCSDHHLAFPGSLSVSPGLLVELLASYVRCLVPYGFDTFVLLSSHGGNFRPLEDAARRLRDEYGPRGVRVVAVAGDAALVDMMREMVDVAAGLGAPQDVDAIHADACETSIVMHLRPDLVRADRIEPGFTGRLDLDTLFHEGLRAVTANGVLGDPRRSSAEIGAAVLDRLVDHLVDRVRAQLGT
;
A
#
# COMPACT_ATOMS: atom_id res chain seq x y z
N MET A 1 -13.69 -1.64 15.56
CA MET A 1 -14.89 -2.46 15.93
C MET A 1 -14.55 -3.33 17.13
N THR A 2 -15.55 -3.59 17.97
CA THR A 2 -15.48 -4.60 19.05
C THR A 2 -15.82 -5.98 18.48
N TRP A 3 -15.48 -7.07 19.18
CA TRP A 3 -15.81 -8.42 18.70
C TRP A 3 -17.33 -8.67 18.53
N PRO A 4 -18.25 -8.10 19.35
CA PRO A 4 -19.69 -8.24 19.10
C PRO A 4 -20.14 -7.53 17.81
N GLU A 5 -19.52 -6.42 17.45
CA GLU A 5 -19.81 -5.72 16.19
C GLU A 5 -19.35 -6.53 14.98
N VAL A 6 -18.19 -7.22 15.07
CA VAL A 6 -17.74 -8.16 14.02
C VAL A 6 -18.71 -9.33 13.90
N GLN A 7 -19.19 -9.88 15.03
CA GLN A 7 -20.19 -10.93 15.04
C GLN A 7 -21.51 -10.49 14.39
N ALA A 8 -21.98 -9.26 14.70
CA ALA A 8 -23.18 -8.71 14.09
C ALA A 8 -23.01 -8.51 12.57
N ALA A 9 -21.85 -8.06 12.10
CA ALA A 9 -21.56 -7.95 10.67
C ALA A 9 -21.61 -9.32 9.97
N LEU A 10 -21.04 -10.36 10.57
CA LEU A 10 -21.15 -11.73 10.07
C LEU A 10 -22.60 -12.23 10.01
N GLN A 11 -23.42 -11.95 11.05
CA GLN A 11 -24.85 -12.29 11.08
C GLN A 11 -25.63 -11.52 9.99
N ALA A 12 -25.22 -10.29 9.68
CA ALA A 12 -25.76 -9.49 8.59
C ALA A 12 -25.28 -9.92 7.20
N GLY A 13 -24.47 -10.95 7.09
CA GLY A 13 -24.02 -11.53 5.81
C GLY A 13 -22.70 -10.96 5.27
N VAL A 14 -21.97 -10.13 6.02
CA VAL A 14 -20.64 -9.68 5.60
C VAL A 14 -19.68 -10.87 5.66
N ARG A 15 -19.01 -11.17 4.52
CA ARG A 15 -18.09 -12.31 4.37
C ARG A 15 -16.70 -11.90 3.87
N THR A 16 -16.55 -10.66 3.45
CA THR A 16 -15.33 -10.15 2.84
C THR A 16 -14.48 -9.40 3.86
N VAL A 17 -13.17 -9.64 3.84
CA VAL A 17 -12.19 -8.92 4.63
C VAL A 17 -11.10 -8.35 3.72
N VAL A 18 -10.83 -7.07 3.86
CA VAL A 18 -9.68 -6.39 3.24
C VAL A 18 -8.50 -6.46 4.22
N VAL A 19 -7.36 -6.95 3.73
CA VAL A 19 -6.09 -7.01 4.46
C VAL A 19 -5.07 -6.17 3.70
N VAL A 20 -4.54 -5.15 4.35
CA VAL A 20 -3.54 -4.25 3.73
C VAL A 20 -2.19 -4.44 4.41
N ALA A 21 -1.16 -4.71 3.60
CA ALA A 21 0.23 -4.70 4.01
C ALA A 21 0.85 -3.33 3.73
N ALA A 22 1.51 -2.77 4.72
CA ALA A 22 2.24 -1.50 4.65
C ALA A 22 3.72 -1.74 4.90
N SER A 23 4.46 -0.67 5.20
CA SER A 23 5.82 -0.73 5.71
C SER A 23 6.05 0.31 6.81
N THR A 24 7.18 0.19 7.49
CA THR A 24 7.77 1.20 8.37
C THR A 24 9.15 1.51 7.82
N GLU A 25 9.25 2.56 7.03
CA GLU A 25 10.47 2.92 6.31
C GLU A 25 10.63 4.42 6.14
N GLN A 26 11.85 4.84 5.81
CA GLN A 26 12.12 6.23 5.50
C GLN A 26 11.27 6.74 4.32
N HIS A 27 10.81 7.97 4.40
CA HIS A 27 10.12 8.70 3.34
C HIS A 27 10.67 10.13 3.23
N GLY A 28 11.95 10.22 2.88
CA GLY A 28 12.65 11.50 2.82
C GLY A 28 12.75 12.18 4.19
N PRO A 29 13.28 13.42 4.22
CA PRO A 29 13.43 14.16 5.48
C PRO A 29 12.12 14.79 5.98
N HIS A 30 11.04 14.73 5.20
CA HIS A 30 9.82 15.51 5.42
C HIS A 30 8.60 14.68 5.80
N LEU A 31 8.59 13.37 5.55
CA LEU A 31 7.47 12.47 5.91
C LEU A 31 7.83 11.52 7.06
N PRO A 32 6.84 11.04 7.82
CA PRO A 32 7.07 10.10 8.90
C PRO A 32 7.41 8.70 8.37
N LEU A 33 8.10 7.89 9.16
CA LEU A 33 8.38 6.47 8.86
C LEU A 33 7.11 5.62 8.70
N SER A 34 5.97 6.13 9.15
CA SER A 34 4.66 5.46 9.07
C SER A 34 3.84 5.88 7.86
N THR A 35 4.43 6.50 6.85
CA THR A 35 3.71 7.00 5.65
C THR A 35 2.89 5.90 5.00
N ASP A 36 3.49 4.75 4.71
CA ASP A 36 2.76 3.61 4.15
C ASP A 36 1.61 3.14 5.04
N ALA A 37 1.81 3.12 6.36
CA ALA A 37 0.77 2.70 7.29
C ALA A 37 -0.41 3.68 7.30
N LEU A 38 -0.16 4.98 7.21
CA LEU A 38 -1.20 6.02 7.10
C LEU A 38 -2.01 5.87 5.81
N ILE A 39 -1.31 5.65 4.69
CA ILE A 39 -1.94 5.42 3.38
C ILE A 39 -2.75 4.11 3.41
N ALA A 40 -2.18 3.03 3.95
CA ALA A 40 -2.83 1.72 4.06
C ALA A 40 -4.12 1.78 4.89
N GLU A 41 -4.12 2.48 6.02
CA GLU A 41 -5.31 2.66 6.86
C GLU A 41 -6.40 3.40 6.07
N ALA A 42 -6.04 4.51 5.43
CA ALA A 42 -7.00 5.31 4.67
C ALA A 42 -7.56 4.58 3.44
N VAL A 43 -6.71 3.86 2.70
CA VAL A 43 -7.10 3.05 1.54
C VAL A 43 -7.95 1.86 1.98
N GLY A 44 -7.49 1.11 2.98
CA GLY A 44 -8.18 -0.08 3.47
C GLY A 44 -9.60 0.21 3.93
N GLU A 45 -9.80 1.29 4.70
CA GLU A 45 -11.13 1.71 5.14
C GLU A 45 -12.05 2.10 3.97
N ARG A 46 -11.53 2.87 3.01
CA ARG A 46 -12.32 3.33 1.86
C ARG A 46 -12.69 2.19 0.92
N VAL A 47 -11.74 1.31 0.62
CA VAL A 47 -11.96 0.12 -0.21
C VAL A 47 -12.96 -0.82 0.47
N ALA A 48 -12.78 -1.12 1.76
CA ALA A 48 -13.69 -1.98 2.51
C ALA A 48 -15.13 -1.44 2.50
N ARG A 49 -15.30 -0.12 2.71
CA ARG A 49 -16.62 0.54 2.64
C ARG A 49 -17.27 0.39 1.27
N ARG A 50 -16.50 0.57 0.18
CA ARG A 50 -16.98 0.45 -1.21
C ARG A 50 -17.35 -0.98 -1.60
N LEU A 51 -16.73 -1.97 -0.97
CA LEU A 51 -16.98 -3.40 -1.18
C LEU A 51 -17.99 -4.00 -0.20
N GLY A 52 -18.49 -3.25 0.78
CA GLY A 52 -19.33 -3.81 1.85
C GLY A 52 -18.57 -4.83 2.71
N ALA A 53 -17.28 -4.63 2.91
CA ALA A 53 -16.36 -5.53 3.59
C ALA A 53 -15.93 -4.98 4.96
N LEU A 54 -15.31 -5.82 5.78
CA LEU A 54 -14.51 -5.37 6.93
C LEU A 54 -13.05 -5.14 6.52
N VAL A 55 -12.34 -4.32 7.28
CA VAL A 55 -10.89 -4.16 7.15
C VAL A 55 -10.19 -4.73 8.38
N ALA A 56 -9.20 -5.57 8.17
CA ALA A 56 -8.33 -6.07 9.23
C ALA A 56 -7.31 -4.99 9.66
N PRO A 57 -6.74 -5.07 10.87
CA PRO A 57 -5.63 -4.21 11.25
C PRO A 57 -4.51 -4.27 10.21
N VAL A 58 -3.97 -3.10 9.85
CA VAL A 58 -2.87 -2.99 8.88
C VAL A 58 -1.63 -3.73 9.36
N ILE A 59 -1.04 -4.55 8.49
CA ILE A 59 0.26 -5.19 8.72
C ILE A 59 1.32 -4.12 8.44
N ARG A 60 1.94 -3.59 9.50
CA ARG A 60 2.89 -2.47 9.39
C ARG A 60 4.30 -2.84 8.96
N PRO A 61 4.90 -3.97 9.38
CA PRO A 61 6.20 -4.38 8.84
C PRO A 61 6.05 -4.86 7.39
N GLY A 62 6.95 -4.37 6.52
CA GLY A 62 6.99 -4.69 5.10
C GLY A 62 8.38 -5.16 4.65
N CYS A 63 8.53 -5.48 3.37
CA CYS A 63 9.78 -5.90 2.73
C CYS A 63 10.56 -4.68 2.24
N SER A 64 11.34 -4.06 3.11
CA SER A 64 11.99 -2.75 2.91
C SER A 64 13.51 -2.81 3.03
N ASP A 65 14.14 -3.93 2.65
CA ASP A 65 15.60 -4.10 2.76
C ASP A 65 16.37 -2.98 2.04
N HIS A 66 15.86 -2.52 0.90
CA HIS A 66 16.45 -1.42 0.13
C HIS A 66 16.40 -0.05 0.84
N HIS A 67 15.65 0.09 1.95
CA HIS A 67 15.59 1.32 2.77
C HIS A 67 16.47 1.26 4.03
N LEU A 68 17.09 0.12 4.36
CA LEU A 68 17.78 -0.08 5.64
C LEU A 68 19.02 0.79 5.85
N ALA A 69 19.57 1.39 4.78
CA ALA A 69 20.63 2.37 4.90
C ALA A 69 20.20 3.71 5.53
N PHE A 70 18.89 3.90 5.76
CA PHE A 70 18.31 5.06 6.43
C PHE A 70 17.81 4.66 7.82
N PRO A 71 18.26 5.32 8.90
CA PRO A 71 17.89 4.97 10.26
C PRO A 71 16.38 5.01 10.49
N GLY A 72 15.87 4.01 11.22
CA GLY A 72 14.44 3.90 11.57
C GLY A 72 13.62 3.03 10.64
N SER A 73 14.14 2.69 9.45
CA SER A 73 13.51 1.70 8.57
C SER A 73 13.57 0.30 9.17
N LEU A 74 12.48 -0.44 9.05
CA LEU A 74 12.35 -1.84 9.49
C LEU A 74 11.99 -2.70 8.30
N SER A 75 12.53 -3.89 8.23
CA SER A 75 12.21 -4.84 7.16
C SER A 75 11.94 -6.23 7.69
N VAL A 76 11.09 -6.96 7.01
CA VAL A 76 10.87 -8.39 7.22
C VAL A 76 11.14 -9.15 5.93
N SER A 77 11.54 -10.42 6.04
CA SER A 77 11.72 -11.24 4.84
C SER A 77 10.40 -11.46 4.10
N PRO A 78 10.43 -11.65 2.76
CA PRO A 78 9.25 -11.99 1.98
C PRO A 78 8.46 -13.17 2.54
N GLY A 79 9.16 -14.23 2.98
CA GLY A 79 8.54 -15.41 3.59
C GLY A 79 7.79 -15.10 4.89
N LEU A 80 8.33 -14.19 5.72
CA LEU A 80 7.64 -13.78 6.95
C LEU A 80 6.38 -12.97 6.64
N LEU A 81 6.40 -12.08 5.64
CA LEU A 81 5.22 -11.33 5.23
C LEU A 81 4.12 -12.28 4.69
N VAL A 82 4.50 -13.26 3.87
CA VAL A 82 3.57 -14.31 3.40
C VAL A 82 2.93 -15.05 4.57
N GLU A 83 3.70 -15.42 5.60
CA GLU A 83 3.18 -16.09 6.80
C GLU A 83 2.25 -15.18 7.64
N LEU A 84 2.54 -13.89 7.75
CA LEU A 84 1.66 -12.93 8.43
C LEU A 84 0.30 -12.83 7.72
N LEU A 85 0.30 -12.67 6.39
CA LEU A 85 -0.93 -12.65 5.58
C LEU A 85 -1.71 -13.95 5.71
N ALA A 86 -1.03 -15.09 5.61
CA ALA A 86 -1.65 -16.40 5.77
C ALA A 86 -2.23 -16.60 7.19
N SER A 87 -1.57 -16.06 8.20
CA SER A 87 -2.05 -16.12 9.58
C SER A 87 -3.35 -15.35 9.79
N TYR A 88 -3.50 -14.18 9.14
CA TYR A 88 -4.76 -13.41 9.20
C TYR A 88 -5.91 -14.22 8.59
N VAL A 89 -5.70 -14.79 7.40
CA VAL A 89 -6.72 -15.62 6.73
C VAL A 89 -7.07 -16.84 7.57
N ARG A 90 -6.06 -17.57 8.07
CA ARG A 90 -6.25 -18.75 8.91
C ARG A 90 -7.08 -18.48 10.16
N CYS A 91 -6.88 -17.30 10.80
CA CYS A 91 -7.63 -16.91 11.98
C CYS A 91 -9.08 -16.54 11.67
N LEU A 92 -9.36 -16.01 10.48
CA LEU A 92 -10.68 -15.45 10.14
C LEU A 92 -11.61 -16.44 9.44
N VAL A 93 -11.08 -17.39 8.68
CA VAL A 93 -11.88 -18.43 8.01
C VAL A 93 -12.80 -19.22 8.97
N PRO A 94 -12.37 -19.64 10.19
CA PRO A 94 -13.24 -20.37 11.10
C PRO A 94 -14.47 -19.59 11.59
N TYR A 95 -14.44 -18.26 11.53
CA TYR A 95 -15.59 -17.42 11.88
C TYR A 95 -16.61 -17.28 10.75
N GLY A 96 -16.30 -17.77 9.55
CA GLY A 96 -17.19 -17.74 8.38
C GLY A 96 -16.88 -16.61 7.37
N PHE A 97 -15.71 -15.97 7.48
CA PHE A 97 -15.21 -15.14 6.38
C PHE A 97 -14.72 -16.05 5.25
N ASP A 98 -15.14 -15.76 4.02
CA ASP A 98 -14.86 -16.60 2.85
C ASP A 98 -14.25 -15.83 1.66
N THR A 99 -14.08 -14.53 1.79
CA THR A 99 -13.51 -13.70 0.73
C THR A 99 -12.46 -12.76 1.33
N PHE A 100 -11.23 -12.84 0.82
CA PHE A 100 -10.11 -12.03 1.29
C PHE A 100 -9.54 -11.21 0.14
N VAL A 101 -9.39 -9.90 0.39
CA VAL A 101 -8.82 -8.94 -0.55
C VAL A 101 -7.48 -8.50 0.01
N LEU A 102 -6.39 -8.85 -0.67
CA LEU A 102 -5.03 -8.51 -0.26
C LEU A 102 -4.54 -7.30 -1.05
N LEU A 103 -4.11 -6.26 -0.34
CA LEU A 103 -3.63 -5.00 -0.90
C LEU A 103 -2.29 -4.61 -0.26
N SER A 104 -1.56 -3.69 -0.90
CA SER A 104 -0.37 -3.07 -0.31
C SER A 104 -0.31 -1.58 -0.65
N SER A 105 0.23 -0.80 0.29
CA SER A 105 0.63 0.60 0.10
C SER A 105 2.14 0.75 -0.11
N HIS A 106 2.92 -0.34 -0.12
CA HIS A 106 4.37 -0.35 -0.22
C HIS A 106 4.82 -1.21 -1.40
N GLY A 107 5.69 -0.67 -2.26
CA GLY A 107 6.14 -1.33 -3.50
C GLY A 107 6.84 -2.67 -3.26
N GLY A 108 7.68 -2.76 -2.23
CA GLY A 108 8.43 -3.99 -1.88
C GLY A 108 7.55 -5.19 -1.48
N ASN A 109 6.28 -4.96 -1.18
CA ASN A 109 5.34 -6.02 -0.79
C ASN A 109 4.63 -6.68 -1.97
N PHE A 110 4.65 -6.11 -3.18
CA PHE A 110 3.78 -6.55 -4.28
C PHE A 110 4.07 -7.98 -4.73
N ARG A 111 5.34 -8.38 -4.83
CA ARG A 111 5.73 -9.78 -5.15
C ARG A 111 5.37 -10.74 -3.99
N PRO A 112 5.75 -10.48 -2.73
CA PRO A 112 5.31 -11.29 -1.59
C PRO A 112 3.78 -11.43 -1.48
N LEU A 113 3.03 -10.38 -1.81
CA LEU A 113 1.58 -10.39 -1.80
C LEU A 113 1.00 -11.35 -2.85
N GLU A 114 1.61 -11.39 -4.05
CA GLU A 114 1.24 -12.33 -5.12
C GLU A 114 1.50 -13.78 -4.69
N ASP A 115 2.66 -14.05 -4.07
CA ASP A 115 3.00 -15.36 -3.53
C ASP A 115 2.03 -15.80 -2.42
N ALA A 116 1.68 -14.89 -1.52
CA ALA A 116 0.69 -15.14 -0.47
C ALA A 116 -0.69 -15.47 -1.07
N ALA A 117 -1.13 -14.69 -2.05
CA ALA A 117 -2.42 -14.92 -2.70
C ALA A 117 -2.47 -16.27 -3.43
N ARG A 118 -1.40 -16.65 -4.14
CA ARG A 118 -1.27 -17.96 -4.80
C ARG A 118 -1.37 -19.09 -3.78
N ARG A 119 -0.54 -19.06 -2.73
CA ARG A 119 -0.54 -20.06 -1.66
C ARG A 119 -1.91 -20.19 -0.99
N LEU A 120 -2.55 -19.09 -0.66
CA LEU A 120 -3.85 -19.08 0.00
C LEU A 120 -4.98 -19.61 -0.89
N ARG A 121 -4.93 -19.34 -2.20
CA ARG A 121 -5.86 -19.93 -3.17
C ARG A 121 -5.70 -21.45 -3.23
N ASP A 122 -4.48 -21.95 -3.23
CA ASP A 122 -4.20 -23.39 -3.26
C ASP A 122 -4.66 -24.07 -1.97
N GLU A 123 -4.45 -23.45 -0.81
CA GLU A 123 -4.78 -24.03 0.51
C GLU A 123 -6.28 -23.95 0.83
N TYR A 124 -6.92 -22.82 0.53
CA TYR A 124 -8.30 -22.54 0.97
C TYR A 124 -9.34 -22.56 -0.16
N GLY A 125 -8.93 -22.43 -1.42
CA GLY A 125 -9.84 -22.50 -2.57
C GLY A 125 -10.70 -23.77 -2.60
N PRO A 126 -10.16 -24.98 -2.34
CA PRO A 126 -10.96 -26.20 -2.24
C PRO A 126 -12.04 -26.18 -1.15
N ARG A 127 -11.93 -25.25 -0.19
CA ARG A 127 -12.91 -25.04 0.89
C ARG A 127 -13.92 -23.91 0.57
N GLY A 128 -13.91 -23.40 -0.65
CA GLY A 128 -14.82 -22.33 -1.08
C GLY A 128 -14.37 -20.91 -0.69
N VAL A 129 -13.14 -20.73 -0.16
CA VAL A 129 -12.61 -19.41 0.16
C VAL A 129 -12.03 -18.76 -1.09
N ARG A 130 -12.39 -17.50 -1.35
CA ARG A 130 -11.87 -16.69 -2.44
C ARG A 130 -10.78 -15.76 -1.93
N VAL A 131 -9.65 -15.74 -2.61
CA VAL A 131 -8.56 -14.80 -2.33
C VAL A 131 -8.25 -14.02 -3.59
N VAL A 132 -8.44 -12.72 -3.56
CA VAL A 132 -8.08 -11.78 -4.62
C VAL A 132 -6.96 -10.87 -4.12
N ALA A 133 -6.09 -10.43 -5.03
CA ALA A 133 -5.00 -9.53 -4.68
C ALA A 133 -4.75 -8.53 -5.82
N VAL A 134 -4.44 -7.30 -5.46
CA VAL A 134 -3.81 -6.35 -6.38
C VAL A 134 -2.32 -6.41 -6.09
N ALA A 135 -1.60 -7.21 -6.86
CA ALA A 135 -0.24 -7.65 -6.56
C ALA A 135 0.58 -7.93 -7.84
N GLY A 136 1.89 -8.10 -7.67
CA GLY A 136 2.83 -8.28 -8.78
C GLY A 136 3.27 -6.96 -9.41
N ASP A 137 4.36 -7.03 -10.20
CA ASP A 137 5.02 -5.84 -10.75
C ASP A 137 4.09 -5.02 -11.67
N ALA A 138 3.27 -5.68 -12.48
CA ALA A 138 2.34 -4.99 -13.38
C ALA A 138 1.29 -4.17 -12.61
N ALA A 139 0.76 -4.72 -11.52
CA ALA A 139 -0.20 -4.01 -10.68
C ALA A 139 0.43 -2.81 -9.96
N LEU A 140 1.70 -2.93 -9.52
CA LEU A 140 2.45 -1.82 -8.95
C LEU A 140 2.63 -0.68 -9.96
N VAL A 141 3.07 -0.99 -11.17
CA VAL A 141 3.27 0.01 -12.24
C VAL A 141 1.95 0.70 -12.60
N ASP A 142 0.86 -0.05 -12.75
CA ASP A 142 -0.45 0.52 -13.05
C ASP A 142 -0.92 1.45 -11.93
N MET A 143 -0.76 1.05 -10.68
CA MET A 143 -1.13 1.86 -9.52
C MET A 143 -0.32 3.17 -9.44
N MET A 144 1.00 3.10 -9.63
CA MET A 144 1.86 4.29 -9.64
C MET A 144 1.47 5.25 -10.78
N ARG A 145 1.18 4.73 -11.97
CA ARG A 145 0.74 5.54 -13.11
C ARG A 145 -0.54 6.30 -12.80
N GLU A 146 -1.55 5.64 -12.22
CA GLU A 146 -2.80 6.29 -11.83
C GLU A 146 -2.58 7.45 -10.85
N MET A 147 -1.68 7.27 -9.89
CA MET A 147 -1.35 8.31 -8.91
C MET A 147 -0.63 9.51 -9.58
N VAL A 148 0.38 9.22 -10.39
CA VAL A 148 1.19 10.23 -11.09
C VAL A 148 0.36 11.03 -12.08
N ASP A 149 -0.53 10.38 -12.86
CA ASP A 149 -1.38 11.03 -13.85
C ASP A 149 -2.32 12.05 -13.18
N VAL A 150 -2.91 11.71 -12.02
CA VAL A 150 -3.74 12.65 -11.26
C VAL A 150 -2.91 13.82 -10.72
N ALA A 151 -1.75 13.55 -10.12
CA ALA A 151 -0.89 14.60 -9.60
C ALA A 151 -0.41 15.55 -10.71
N ALA A 152 -0.02 15.00 -11.86
CA ALA A 152 0.39 15.78 -13.04
C ALA A 152 -0.74 16.66 -13.57
N GLY A 153 -1.96 16.13 -13.66
CA GLY A 153 -3.15 16.90 -14.08
C GLY A 153 -3.48 18.07 -13.14
N LEU A 154 -3.04 18.00 -11.89
CA LEU A 154 -3.20 19.05 -10.88
C LEU A 154 -1.94 19.91 -10.69
N GLY A 155 -0.96 19.81 -11.59
CA GLY A 155 0.21 20.69 -11.62
C GLY A 155 1.44 20.19 -10.86
N ALA A 156 1.46 18.92 -10.45
CA ALA A 156 2.61 18.27 -9.82
C ALA A 156 3.14 17.09 -10.65
N PRO A 157 3.67 17.33 -11.88
CA PRO A 157 4.22 16.25 -12.70
C PRO A 157 5.45 15.63 -12.04
N GLN A 158 5.63 14.31 -12.21
CA GLN A 158 6.80 13.57 -11.78
C GLN A 158 7.62 13.12 -13.00
N ASP A 159 8.92 13.30 -12.96
CA ASP A 159 9.87 12.88 -13.99
C ASP A 159 10.78 11.79 -13.40
N VAL A 160 10.15 10.64 -13.12
CA VAL A 160 10.83 9.46 -12.53
C VAL A 160 10.02 8.20 -12.81
N ASP A 161 10.71 7.06 -13.01
CA ASP A 161 10.08 5.76 -13.31
C ASP A 161 9.40 5.12 -12.08
N ALA A 162 9.81 5.52 -10.86
CA ALA A 162 9.24 5.03 -9.62
C ALA A 162 9.12 6.19 -8.62
N ILE A 163 8.07 6.18 -7.81
CA ILE A 163 7.75 7.22 -6.84
C ILE A 163 8.04 6.75 -5.42
N HIS A 164 8.64 7.64 -4.61
CA HIS A 164 8.81 7.42 -3.19
C HIS A 164 9.04 8.75 -2.46
N ALA A 165 8.25 9.04 -1.46
CA ALA A 165 8.24 10.34 -0.77
C ALA A 165 8.11 11.53 -1.74
N ASP A 166 7.47 11.31 -2.87
CA ASP A 166 7.27 12.23 -3.99
C ASP A 166 6.06 13.16 -3.76
N ALA A 167 5.62 13.83 -4.82
CA ALA A 167 4.44 14.68 -4.72
C ALA A 167 3.14 13.91 -4.43
N CYS A 168 3.01 12.66 -4.88
CA CYS A 168 1.80 11.87 -4.63
C CYS A 168 1.67 11.50 -3.15
N GLU A 169 2.69 10.85 -2.58
CA GLU A 169 2.69 10.42 -1.19
C GLU A 169 2.70 11.59 -0.23
N THR A 170 3.52 12.63 -0.50
CA THR A 170 3.55 13.84 0.31
C THR A 170 2.19 14.51 0.34
N SER A 171 1.51 14.60 -0.80
CA SER A 171 0.17 15.18 -0.88
C SER A 171 -0.86 14.37 -0.11
N ILE A 172 -0.83 13.03 -0.20
CA ILE A 172 -1.73 12.15 0.58
C ILE A 172 -1.51 12.38 2.08
N VAL A 173 -0.26 12.45 2.55
CA VAL A 173 0.01 12.70 3.98
C VAL A 173 -0.41 14.11 4.37
N MET A 174 -0.22 15.13 3.52
CA MET A 174 -0.75 16.49 3.75
C MET A 174 -2.28 16.49 3.90
N HIS A 175 -2.98 15.66 3.13
CA HIS A 175 -4.44 15.52 3.24
C HIS A 175 -4.86 14.79 4.51
N LEU A 176 -4.19 13.70 4.86
CA LEU A 176 -4.57 12.83 5.99
C LEU A 176 -4.09 13.35 7.34
N ARG A 177 -2.84 13.79 7.39
CA ARG A 177 -2.11 14.15 8.62
C ARG A 177 -1.10 15.27 8.37
N PRO A 178 -1.57 16.50 8.06
CA PRO A 178 -0.68 17.64 7.79
C PRO A 178 0.27 17.95 8.96
N ASP A 179 -0.11 17.60 10.18
CA ASP A 179 0.69 17.76 11.39
C ASP A 179 1.98 16.91 11.40
N LEU A 180 2.03 15.84 10.59
CA LEU A 180 3.19 14.96 10.48
C LEU A 180 4.18 15.37 9.39
N VAL A 181 3.80 16.27 8.49
CA VAL A 181 4.67 16.74 7.40
C VAL A 181 5.61 17.83 7.91
N ARG A 182 6.90 17.70 7.62
CA ARG A 182 7.93 18.72 7.89
C ARG A 182 8.09 19.60 6.65
N ALA A 183 7.20 20.58 6.51
CA ALA A 183 7.13 21.42 5.32
C ALA A 183 8.43 22.19 5.02
N ASP A 184 9.18 22.53 6.05
CA ASP A 184 10.50 23.17 5.97
C ASP A 184 11.62 22.25 5.47
N ARG A 185 11.34 20.95 5.32
CA ARG A 185 12.29 19.91 4.86
C ARG A 185 11.90 19.28 3.54
N ILE A 186 10.90 19.84 2.86
CA ILE A 186 10.50 19.36 1.53
C ILE A 186 11.56 19.78 0.52
N GLU A 187 12.23 18.78 -0.08
CA GLU A 187 13.26 18.96 -1.09
C GLU A 187 13.17 17.85 -2.15
N PRO A 188 13.59 18.13 -3.40
CA PRO A 188 13.59 17.11 -4.44
C PRO A 188 14.68 16.06 -4.17
N GLY A 189 14.41 14.83 -4.61
CA GLY A 189 15.36 13.75 -4.60
C GLY A 189 15.82 13.38 -6.00
N PHE A 190 15.98 12.08 -6.25
CA PHE A 190 16.33 11.56 -7.57
C PHE A 190 15.17 11.75 -8.54
N THR A 191 15.45 12.30 -9.72
CA THR A 191 14.53 12.40 -10.86
C THR A 191 15.17 11.78 -12.09
N GLY A 192 14.37 11.18 -12.94
CA GLY A 192 14.81 10.51 -14.16
C GLY A 192 14.65 9.00 -14.12
N ARG A 193 15.43 8.30 -14.95
CA ARG A 193 15.29 6.85 -15.09
C ARG A 193 15.95 6.09 -13.94
N LEU A 194 15.17 5.28 -13.26
CA LEU A 194 15.62 4.47 -12.13
C LEU A 194 16.23 3.14 -12.63
N ASP A 195 17.45 2.84 -12.17
CA ASP A 195 18.01 1.50 -12.29
C ASP A 195 17.56 0.63 -11.11
N LEU A 196 16.62 -0.28 -11.38
CA LEU A 196 16.07 -1.18 -10.38
C LEU A 196 17.13 -2.16 -9.82
N ASP A 197 18.12 -2.54 -10.61
CA ASP A 197 19.19 -3.40 -10.13
C ASP A 197 20.03 -2.68 -9.07
N THR A 198 20.41 -1.45 -9.32
CA THR A 198 21.06 -0.60 -8.29
C THR A 198 20.16 -0.45 -7.04
N LEU A 199 18.87 -0.16 -7.23
CA LEU A 199 17.95 -0.01 -6.10
C LEU A 199 17.88 -1.25 -5.20
N PHE A 200 17.73 -2.44 -5.79
CA PHE A 200 17.50 -3.65 -5.01
C PHE A 200 18.80 -4.33 -4.53
N HIS A 201 19.93 -4.11 -5.19
CA HIS A 201 21.23 -4.71 -4.80
C HIS A 201 22.08 -3.77 -3.92
N GLU A 202 22.09 -2.47 -4.22
CA GLU A 202 22.91 -1.48 -3.51
C GLU A 202 22.10 -0.64 -2.50
N GLY A 203 20.77 -0.68 -2.64
CA GLY A 203 19.83 0.04 -1.78
C GLY A 203 19.56 1.47 -2.25
N LEU A 204 18.50 2.04 -1.71
CA LEU A 204 18.00 3.37 -2.11
C LEU A 204 19.03 4.48 -1.89
N ARG A 205 19.93 4.32 -0.89
CA ARG A 205 20.96 5.31 -0.60
C ARG A 205 22.00 5.47 -1.72
N ALA A 206 22.18 4.46 -2.55
CA ALA A 206 23.02 4.54 -3.74
C ALA A 206 22.36 5.38 -4.86
N VAL A 207 21.03 5.45 -4.87
CA VAL A 207 20.26 6.20 -5.86
C VAL A 207 20.02 7.64 -5.42
N THR A 208 19.68 7.86 -4.15
CA THR A 208 19.32 9.17 -3.61
C THR A 208 19.89 9.40 -2.22
N ALA A 209 20.49 10.55 -2.00
CA ALA A 209 21.10 10.90 -0.72
C ALA A 209 20.08 11.18 0.39
N ASN A 210 18.90 11.74 0.02
CA ASN A 210 17.85 12.12 0.96
C ASN A 210 16.67 11.15 1.04
N GLY A 211 16.69 10.05 0.25
CA GLY A 211 15.67 9.03 0.27
C GLY A 211 14.40 9.35 -0.54
N VAL A 212 14.38 10.41 -1.33
CA VAL A 212 13.24 10.80 -2.16
C VAL A 212 13.46 10.34 -3.60
N LEU A 213 12.45 9.74 -4.22
CA LEU A 213 12.37 9.51 -5.66
C LEU A 213 11.24 10.38 -6.23
N GLY A 214 11.60 11.47 -6.90
CA GLY A 214 10.68 12.47 -7.43
C GLY A 214 10.88 13.87 -6.81
N ASP A 215 9.90 14.74 -7.02
CA ASP A 215 9.92 16.13 -6.54
C ASP A 215 8.65 16.48 -5.75
N PRO A 216 8.70 16.49 -4.41
CA PRO A 216 7.54 16.78 -3.56
C PRO A 216 7.20 18.28 -3.42
N ARG A 217 7.94 19.20 -4.05
CA ARG A 217 7.77 20.65 -3.81
C ARG A 217 6.42 21.22 -4.27
N ARG A 218 5.70 20.51 -5.12
CA ARG A 218 4.36 20.90 -5.60
C ARG A 218 3.22 20.16 -4.91
N SER A 219 3.51 19.48 -3.81
CA SER A 219 2.51 18.75 -3.05
C SER A 219 1.46 19.66 -2.42
N SER A 220 0.24 19.20 -2.37
CA SER A 220 -0.85 19.87 -1.65
C SER A 220 -1.88 18.87 -1.12
N ALA A 221 -2.63 19.26 -0.08
CA ALA A 221 -3.70 18.42 0.44
C ALA A 221 -4.82 18.17 -0.59
N GLU A 222 -5.04 19.09 -1.53
CA GLU A 222 -6.00 18.93 -2.64
C GLU A 222 -5.56 17.83 -3.60
N ILE A 223 -4.29 17.84 -4.02
CA ILE A 223 -3.72 16.76 -4.83
C ILE A 223 -3.82 15.43 -4.07
N GLY A 224 -3.51 15.43 -2.78
CA GLY A 224 -3.58 14.24 -1.94
C GLY A 224 -4.97 13.63 -1.85
N ALA A 225 -6.01 14.46 -1.72
CA ALA A 225 -7.39 14.00 -1.76
C ALA A 225 -7.74 13.32 -3.10
N ALA A 226 -7.39 13.98 -4.22
CA ALA A 226 -7.69 13.47 -5.56
C ALA A 226 -6.90 12.17 -5.88
N VAL A 227 -5.62 12.12 -5.53
CA VAL A 227 -4.78 10.91 -5.72
C VAL A 227 -5.32 9.75 -4.89
N LEU A 228 -5.69 9.99 -3.63
CA LEU A 228 -6.23 8.96 -2.74
C LEU A 228 -7.59 8.44 -3.25
N ASP A 229 -8.48 9.30 -3.71
CA ASP A 229 -9.77 8.91 -4.26
C ASP A 229 -9.58 8.07 -5.55
N ARG A 230 -8.68 8.50 -6.46
CA ARG A 230 -8.36 7.74 -7.67
C ARG A 230 -7.74 6.38 -7.36
N LEU A 231 -6.82 6.32 -6.39
CA LEU A 231 -6.21 5.06 -5.94
C LEU A 231 -7.27 4.09 -5.42
N VAL A 232 -8.21 4.58 -4.60
CA VAL A 232 -9.32 3.75 -4.10
C VAL A 232 -10.20 3.26 -5.23
N ASP A 233 -10.56 4.11 -6.19
CA ASP A 233 -11.35 3.72 -7.36
C ASP A 233 -10.64 2.61 -8.16
N HIS A 234 -9.36 2.81 -8.49
CA HIS A 234 -8.55 1.83 -9.20
C HIS A 234 -8.53 0.48 -8.47
N LEU A 235 -8.27 0.47 -7.16
CA LEU A 235 -8.21 -0.76 -6.37
C LEU A 235 -9.58 -1.47 -6.31
N VAL A 236 -10.67 -0.73 -6.13
CA VAL A 236 -12.03 -1.30 -6.11
C VAL A 236 -12.36 -1.94 -7.46
N ASP A 237 -12.05 -1.27 -8.57
CA ASP A 237 -12.32 -1.79 -9.92
C ASP A 237 -11.52 -3.06 -10.19
N ARG A 238 -10.22 -3.09 -9.81
CA ARG A 238 -9.36 -4.28 -9.94
C ARG A 238 -9.88 -5.45 -9.10
N VAL A 239 -10.34 -5.18 -7.89
CA VAL A 239 -10.92 -6.22 -7.00
C VAL A 239 -12.24 -6.75 -7.56
N ARG A 240 -13.15 -5.87 -7.98
CA ARG A 240 -14.43 -6.27 -8.57
C ARG A 240 -14.24 -7.11 -9.84
N ALA A 241 -13.33 -6.71 -10.72
CA ALA A 241 -12.99 -7.49 -11.90
C ALA A 241 -12.54 -8.92 -11.58
N GLN A 242 -11.76 -9.11 -10.49
CA GLN A 242 -11.35 -10.44 -10.04
C GLN A 242 -12.48 -11.21 -9.35
N LEU A 243 -13.42 -10.54 -8.70
CA LEU A 243 -14.58 -11.17 -8.06
C LEU A 243 -15.73 -11.47 -9.05
N GLY A 244 -15.72 -10.86 -10.23
CA GLY A 244 -16.79 -10.97 -11.22
C GLY A 244 -18.05 -10.16 -10.86
N THR A 245 -17.88 -9.02 -10.18
CA THR A 245 -18.98 -8.16 -9.67
C THR A 245 -18.88 -6.74 -10.17
#